data_98233271aeef62cc3a542764f7fe6158
#
_entry.id   98233271aeef62cc3a542764f7fe6158
#
_cell.length_a   1.000
_cell.length_b   1.000
_cell.length_c   1.000
_cell.angle_alpha   90.00
_cell.angle_beta   90.00
_cell.angle_gamma   90.00
#
_symmetry.space_group_name_H-M   'P 1'
#
loop_
_entity.id
_entity.type
_entity.pdbx_description
1 polymer ?
#
loop_
_entity_poly.entity_id
_entity_poly.type
_entity_poly.pdbx_seq_one_letter_code
_entity_poly.pdbx_strand_id
1 'polypeptide(L)'
;MLVGVPKEIKNHEYRVGLTPSSVNELVKRGHQVLVEADAGAAIDFTDAQYVAAGAEIVVSAKEIFSRAEMIVKVKEPQEQECKMLREGQILYTYLHLAPDPTQTELLVKSGSICVAYETVTNNQGGLPLLAPMSEVAGRMSVQAGAHHLEKAQGGRGVLLGGVPGVAPAKVLIIGGGVVGDNAAAMAVGMGADVTILDRSISRLRELDAKYEGRARCVYSTNAAVEEYALDADLVVGAVLIPGAAAPRLLSRELIARMQKGAVLVDVAIDQGGCFETSVATTHENPTYVVDDVVHYCVANMPGGVARTATMALNNATLPYAIALADDPINALFRDKNLQNGLNVHKGKVTYKAVADALGYPYVAADEALKA
;
A
#
# COMPACT_ATOMS: atom_id res chain seq x y z
N MET A 1 -21.61 -5.00 17.83
CA MET A 1 -20.38 -5.82 17.64
C MET A 1 -19.27 -5.31 18.53
N LEU A 2 -18.41 -6.20 19.01
CA LEU A 2 -17.17 -5.86 19.71
C LEU A 2 -16.00 -5.90 18.71
N VAL A 3 -15.41 -4.74 18.43
CA VAL A 3 -14.32 -4.56 17.47
C VAL A 3 -12.99 -4.48 18.22
N GLY A 4 -11.96 -5.17 17.76
CA GLY A 4 -10.64 -5.21 18.35
C GLY A 4 -9.57 -4.61 17.44
N VAL A 5 -8.70 -3.79 18.02
CA VAL A 5 -7.59 -3.12 17.32
C VAL A 5 -6.29 -3.50 18.04
N PRO A 6 -5.61 -4.57 17.61
CA PRO A 6 -4.31 -4.91 18.16
C PRO A 6 -3.23 -3.93 17.68
N LYS A 7 -2.16 -3.84 18.43
CA LYS A 7 -0.93 -3.18 18.02
C LYS A 7 -0.27 -3.97 16.90
N GLU A 8 0.22 -3.28 15.86
CA GLU A 8 0.99 -3.91 14.79
C GLU A 8 2.35 -4.40 15.31
N ILE A 9 2.72 -5.60 14.93
CA ILE A 9 3.94 -6.28 15.40
C ILE A 9 4.96 -6.57 14.31
N LYS A 10 4.61 -6.28 13.04
CA LYS A 10 5.55 -6.41 11.92
C LYS A 10 6.64 -5.35 12.05
N ASN A 11 7.88 -5.72 11.70
CA ASN A 11 9.01 -4.79 11.80
C ASN A 11 8.75 -3.48 11.02
N HIS A 12 9.05 -2.34 11.65
CA HIS A 12 8.79 -0.99 11.11
C HIS A 12 7.34 -0.73 10.68
N GLU A 13 6.37 -1.40 11.30
CA GLU A 13 4.96 -1.08 11.14
C GLU A 13 4.47 -0.25 12.34
N TYR A 14 4.23 1.03 12.09
CA TYR A 14 3.82 2.02 13.09
C TYR A 14 2.38 2.49 12.91
N ARG A 15 1.70 2.02 11.84
CA ARG A 15 0.29 2.34 11.58
C ARG A 15 -0.61 1.59 12.55
N VAL A 16 -1.87 2.01 12.65
CA VAL A 16 -2.91 1.38 13.48
C VAL A 16 -4.20 1.20 12.69
N GLY A 17 -4.93 0.13 12.95
CA GLY A 17 -6.12 -0.26 12.19
C GLY A 17 -7.27 0.76 12.27
N LEU A 18 -7.47 1.41 13.42
CA LEU A 18 -8.46 2.47 13.61
C LEU A 18 -7.84 3.69 14.30
N THR A 19 -8.17 4.88 13.84
CA THR A 19 -7.86 6.15 14.52
C THR A 19 -8.83 6.40 15.67
N PRO A 20 -8.54 7.28 16.65
CA PRO A 20 -9.52 7.69 17.66
C PRO A 20 -10.83 8.24 17.04
N SER A 21 -10.74 8.96 15.93
CA SER A 21 -11.91 9.44 15.20
C SER A 21 -12.76 8.29 14.65
N SER A 22 -12.14 7.27 14.05
CA SER A 22 -12.83 6.09 13.54
C SER A 22 -13.50 5.28 14.67
N VAL A 23 -12.82 5.18 15.81
CA VAL A 23 -13.38 4.56 17.02
C VAL A 23 -14.65 5.30 17.47
N ASN A 24 -14.61 6.64 17.53
CA ASN A 24 -15.76 7.43 17.93
C ASN A 24 -16.98 7.21 17.01
N GLU A 25 -16.77 7.06 15.70
CA GLU A 25 -17.85 6.76 14.76
C GLU A 25 -18.50 5.37 15.00
N LEU A 26 -17.68 4.35 15.31
CA LEU A 26 -18.19 3.02 15.68
C LEU A 26 -18.96 3.04 17.00
N VAL A 27 -18.42 3.72 18.03
CA VAL A 27 -19.03 3.83 19.35
C VAL A 27 -20.38 4.57 19.29
N LYS A 28 -20.47 5.66 18.50
CA LYS A 28 -21.74 6.39 18.26
C LYS A 28 -22.82 5.52 17.60
N ARG A 29 -22.44 4.46 16.89
CA ARG A 29 -23.36 3.48 16.29
C ARG A 29 -23.72 2.33 17.24
N GLY A 30 -23.22 2.36 18.50
CA GLY A 30 -23.52 1.35 19.50
C GLY A 30 -22.57 0.15 19.49
N HIS A 31 -21.48 0.22 18.75
CA HIS A 31 -20.43 -0.81 18.81
C HIS A 31 -19.49 -0.54 19.98
N GLN A 32 -18.86 -1.60 20.49
CA GLN A 32 -17.79 -1.51 21.47
C GLN A 32 -16.45 -1.69 20.78
N VAL A 33 -15.42 -0.96 21.23
CA VAL A 33 -14.09 -1.03 20.63
C VAL A 33 -13.05 -1.28 21.71
N LEU A 34 -12.24 -2.32 21.52
CA LEU A 34 -11.05 -2.62 22.30
C LEU A 34 -9.82 -2.16 21.52
N VAL A 35 -8.92 -1.45 22.17
CA VAL A 35 -7.64 -1.05 21.58
C VAL A 35 -6.51 -1.56 22.47
N GLU A 36 -5.53 -2.21 21.90
CA GLU A 36 -4.34 -2.61 22.64
C GLU A 36 -3.55 -1.38 23.11
N ALA A 37 -3.05 -1.42 24.33
CA ALA A 37 -2.25 -0.35 24.90
C ALA A 37 -1.08 0.03 23.98
N ASP A 38 -0.86 1.33 23.80
CA ASP A 38 0.17 1.89 22.93
C ASP A 38 0.05 1.52 21.43
N ALA A 39 -1.12 1.04 20.97
CA ALA A 39 -1.29 0.65 19.54
C ALA A 39 -1.06 1.82 18.57
N GLY A 40 -1.44 3.03 18.94
CA GLY A 40 -1.26 4.24 18.12
C GLY A 40 -0.13 5.17 18.60
N ALA A 41 0.59 4.80 19.67
CA ALA A 41 1.55 5.70 20.34
C ALA A 41 2.67 6.19 19.39
N ALA A 42 3.16 5.34 18.51
CA ALA A 42 4.24 5.68 17.57
C ALA A 42 3.85 6.78 16.55
N ILE A 43 2.57 7.09 16.42
CA ILE A 43 2.05 8.13 15.52
C ILE A 43 1.21 9.19 16.26
N ASP A 44 1.46 9.36 17.56
CA ASP A 44 0.80 10.33 18.46
C ASP A 44 -0.73 10.13 18.60
N PHE A 45 -1.22 8.91 18.50
CA PHE A 45 -2.55 8.52 18.93
C PHE A 45 -2.44 7.80 20.28
N THR A 46 -2.62 8.57 21.36
CA THR A 46 -2.43 8.07 22.72
C THR A 46 -3.63 7.25 23.19
N ASP A 47 -3.40 6.38 24.20
CA ASP A 47 -4.48 5.63 24.86
C ASP A 47 -5.56 6.55 25.42
N ALA A 48 -5.17 7.71 25.96
CA ALA A 48 -6.11 8.71 26.45
C ALA A 48 -7.05 9.24 25.35
N GLN A 49 -6.56 9.41 24.12
CA GLN A 49 -7.39 9.82 22.99
C GLN A 49 -8.36 8.70 22.58
N TYR A 50 -7.95 7.44 22.63
CA TYR A 50 -8.83 6.30 22.38
C TYR A 50 -9.90 6.16 23.45
N VAL A 51 -9.55 6.32 24.74
CA VAL A 51 -10.51 6.34 25.85
C VAL A 51 -11.52 7.49 25.69
N ALA A 52 -11.04 8.69 25.34
CA ALA A 52 -11.92 9.84 25.08
C ALA A 52 -12.86 9.61 23.88
N ALA A 53 -12.46 8.78 22.91
CA ALA A 53 -13.29 8.35 21.79
C ALA A 53 -14.29 7.23 22.16
N GLY A 54 -14.20 6.66 23.35
CA GLY A 54 -15.09 5.62 23.87
C GLY A 54 -14.55 4.20 23.77
N ALA A 55 -13.26 4.01 23.48
CA ALA A 55 -12.64 2.69 23.50
C ALA A 55 -12.28 2.23 24.92
N GLU A 56 -12.23 0.91 25.12
CA GLU A 56 -11.57 0.26 26.23
C GLU A 56 -10.13 -0.07 25.85
N ILE A 57 -9.16 0.34 26.66
CA ILE A 57 -7.76 -0.05 26.49
C ILE A 57 -7.51 -1.37 27.18
N VAL A 58 -6.90 -2.33 26.47
CA VAL A 58 -6.51 -3.64 26.98
C VAL A 58 -5.01 -3.86 26.84
N VAL A 59 -4.43 -4.68 27.69
CA VAL A 59 -2.96 -4.77 27.82
C VAL A 59 -2.29 -5.69 26.82
N SER A 60 -3.04 -6.49 26.06
CA SER A 60 -2.43 -7.47 25.14
C SER A 60 -3.28 -7.81 23.93
N ALA A 61 -2.61 -8.12 22.81
CA ALA A 61 -3.25 -8.68 21.62
C ALA A 61 -4.08 -9.94 21.96
N LYS A 62 -3.58 -10.82 22.84
CA LYS A 62 -4.29 -12.04 23.26
C LYS A 62 -5.69 -11.72 23.79
N GLU A 63 -5.84 -10.67 24.57
CA GLU A 63 -7.13 -10.22 25.08
C GLU A 63 -8.02 -9.71 23.95
N ILE A 64 -7.47 -8.91 23.02
CA ILE A 64 -8.19 -8.46 21.82
C ILE A 64 -8.75 -9.66 21.04
N PHE A 65 -7.88 -10.60 20.64
CA PHE A 65 -8.29 -11.75 19.83
C PHE A 65 -9.27 -12.67 20.52
N SER A 66 -9.19 -12.81 21.86
CA SER A 66 -10.11 -13.65 22.62
C SER A 66 -11.52 -13.04 22.77
N ARG A 67 -11.64 -11.71 22.85
CA ARG A 67 -12.91 -11.01 23.12
C ARG A 67 -13.60 -10.48 21.86
N ALA A 68 -12.85 -9.88 20.94
CA ALA A 68 -13.42 -9.20 19.80
C ALA A 68 -14.11 -10.15 18.81
N GLU A 69 -15.17 -9.67 18.18
CA GLU A 69 -15.89 -10.35 17.09
C GLU A 69 -15.27 -10.01 15.74
N MET A 70 -14.74 -8.79 15.60
CA MET A 70 -14.00 -8.32 14.42
C MET A 70 -12.65 -7.75 14.83
N ILE A 71 -11.59 -8.19 14.18
CA ILE A 71 -10.24 -7.66 14.30
C ILE A 71 -9.96 -6.73 13.11
N VAL A 72 -9.56 -5.49 13.40
CA VAL A 72 -9.17 -4.49 12.40
C VAL A 72 -7.69 -4.19 12.52
N LYS A 73 -6.94 -4.49 11.48
CA LYS A 73 -5.48 -4.29 11.39
C LYS A 73 -5.12 -3.49 10.14
N VAL A 74 -3.85 -3.20 9.98
CA VAL A 74 -3.28 -2.64 8.76
C VAL A 74 -2.60 -3.72 7.94
N LYS A 75 -1.64 -4.43 8.53
CA LYS A 75 -0.85 -5.44 7.84
C LYS A 75 -1.38 -6.86 8.11
N GLU A 76 -0.93 -7.75 7.23
CA GLU A 76 -1.22 -9.18 7.35
C GLU A 76 -0.87 -9.70 8.75
N PRO A 77 -1.75 -10.55 9.33
CA PRO A 77 -1.51 -11.13 10.65
C PRO A 77 -0.26 -12.01 10.61
N GLN A 78 0.59 -11.85 11.61
CA GLN A 78 1.76 -12.70 11.78
C GLN A 78 1.33 -14.07 12.32
N GLU A 79 2.19 -15.09 12.20
CA GLU A 79 1.87 -16.48 12.58
C GLU A 79 1.24 -16.60 13.98
N GLN A 80 1.78 -15.88 14.96
CA GLN A 80 1.25 -15.87 16.32
C GLN A 80 -0.16 -15.25 16.40
N GLU A 81 -0.50 -14.27 15.56
CA GLU A 81 -1.82 -13.66 15.49
C GLU A 81 -2.82 -14.58 14.79
N CYS A 82 -2.40 -15.24 13.69
CA CYS A 82 -3.22 -16.25 13.00
C CYS A 82 -3.65 -17.37 13.95
N LYS A 83 -2.77 -17.80 14.87
CA LYS A 83 -3.06 -18.85 15.86
C LYS A 83 -4.04 -18.40 16.96
N MET A 84 -4.27 -17.11 17.12
CA MET A 84 -5.25 -16.56 18.07
C MET A 84 -6.64 -16.36 17.45
N LEU A 85 -6.75 -16.40 16.14
CA LEU A 85 -8.03 -16.31 15.43
C LEU A 85 -8.91 -17.52 15.73
N ARG A 86 -10.23 -17.32 15.70
CA ARG A 86 -11.23 -18.34 16.00
C ARG A 86 -12.31 -18.40 14.91
N GLU A 87 -13.02 -19.50 14.87
CA GLU A 87 -14.11 -19.72 13.93
C GLU A 87 -15.14 -18.58 14.00
N GLY A 88 -15.53 -18.08 12.83
CA GLY A 88 -16.50 -17.01 12.65
C GLY A 88 -16.02 -15.60 13.01
N GLN A 89 -14.83 -15.46 13.59
CA GLN A 89 -14.25 -14.14 13.86
C GLN A 89 -13.86 -13.44 12.56
N ILE A 90 -14.19 -12.16 12.43
CA ILE A 90 -13.86 -11.38 11.25
C ILE A 90 -12.44 -10.83 11.39
N LEU A 91 -11.65 -10.98 10.34
CA LEU A 91 -10.36 -10.31 10.17
C LEU A 91 -10.46 -9.35 8.98
N TYR A 92 -10.30 -8.06 9.22
CA TYR A 92 -10.39 -6.99 8.22
C TYR A 92 -9.07 -6.22 8.15
N THR A 93 -8.28 -6.46 7.11
CA THR A 93 -6.89 -6.01 6.98
C THR A 93 -6.35 -6.25 5.57
N TYR A 94 -5.13 -5.78 5.24
CA TYR A 94 -4.36 -6.34 4.11
C TYR A 94 -3.96 -7.78 4.41
N LEU A 95 -4.05 -8.66 3.42
CA LEU A 95 -3.74 -10.09 3.58
C LEU A 95 -2.60 -10.57 2.69
N HIS A 96 -2.61 -10.23 1.41
CA HIS A 96 -1.62 -10.67 0.42
C HIS A 96 -1.35 -12.19 0.42
N LEU A 97 -2.43 -13.00 0.35
CA LEU A 97 -2.38 -14.44 0.60
C LEU A 97 -1.61 -15.27 -0.44
N ALA A 98 -1.68 -14.88 -1.73
CA ALA A 98 -1.09 -15.68 -2.80
C ALA A 98 0.44 -15.93 -2.65
N PRO A 99 1.27 -14.96 -2.20
CA PRO A 99 2.69 -15.18 -1.94
C PRO A 99 3.00 -15.82 -0.58
N ASP A 100 2.03 -16.00 0.31
CA ASP A 100 2.24 -16.54 1.66
C ASP A 100 1.39 -17.78 1.94
N PRO A 101 1.85 -18.98 1.55
CA PRO A 101 1.12 -20.23 1.78
C PRO A 101 0.95 -20.55 3.27
N THR A 102 1.91 -20.17 4.13
CA THR A 102 1.83 -20.44 5.57
C THR A 102 0.73 -19.64 6.23
N GLN A 103 0.67 -18.34 5.96
CA GLN A 103 -0.42 -17.48 6.45
C GLN A 103 -1.77 -17.97 5.94
N THR A 104 -1.86 -18.32 4.65
CA THR A 104 -3.12 -18.80 4.06
C THR A 104 -3.60 -20.07 4.74
N GLU A 105 -2.71 -21.04 4.97
CA GLU A 105 -3.04 -22.30 5.67
C GLU A 105 -3.57 -22.03 7.08
N LEU A 106 -2.92 -21.14 7.84
CA LEU A 106 -3.33 -20.79 9.19
C LEU A 106 -4.70 -20.10 9.22
N LEU A 107 -4.97 -19.20 8.28
CA LEU A 107 -6.27 -18.53 8.17
C LEU A 107 -7.38 -19.50 7.78
N VAL A 108 -7.13 -20.42 6.85
CA VAL A 108 -8.07 -21.47 6.50
C VAL A 108 -8.38 -22.37 7.70
N LYS A 109 -7.34 -22.78 8.45
CA LYS A 109 -7.51 -23.63 9.67
C LYS A 109 -8.24 -22.92 10.79
N SER A 110 -8.12 -21.59 10.92
CA SER A 110 -8.77 -20.83 11.99
C SER A 110 -10.30 -20.82 11.89
N GLY A 111 -10.85 -21.04 10.70
CA GLY A 111 -12.29 -20.91 10.44
C GLY A 111 -12.78 -19.45 10.46
N SER A 112 -11.89 -18.47 10.47
CA SER A 112 -12.24 -17.03 10.48
C SER A 112 -12.82 -16.56 9.14
N ILE A 113 -13.39 -15.35 9.16
CA ILE A 113 -13.93 -14.64 8.00
C ILE A 113 -12.94 -13.54 7.64
N CYS A 114 -12.16 -13.74 6.57
CA CYS A 114 -11.06 -12.84 6.22
C CYS A 114 -11.45 -11.93 5.06
N VAL A 115 -11.56 -10.64 5.31
CA VAL A 115 -11.86 -9.60 4.32
C VAL A 115 -10.60 -8.80 4.06
N ALA A 116 -10.03 -8.97 2.86
CA ALA A 116 -8.78 -8.34 2.42
C ALA A 116 -9.05 -6.96 1.84
N TYR A 117 -8.33 -5.94 2.32
CA TYR A 117 -8.43 -4.58 1.79
C TYR A 117 -8.09 -4.51 0.30
N GLU A 118 -7.04 -5.19 -0.13
CA GLU A 118 -6.48 -5.13 -1.48
C GLU A 118 -7.35 -5.77 -2.56
N THR A 119 -8.39 -6.51 -2.19
CA THR A 119 -9.29 -7.16 -3.15
C THR A 119 -10.70 -6.55 -3.17
N VAL A 120 -11.02 -5.61 -2.26
CA VAL A 120 -12.25 -4.80 -2.36
C VAL A 120 -12.17 -3.92 -3.60
N THR A 121 -13.23 -3.94 -4.41
CA THR A 121 -13.31 -3.19 -5.66
C THR A 121 -14.25 -2.00 -5.56
N ASN A 122 -14.32 -1.20 -6.62
CA ASN A 122 -15.39 -0.23 -6.85
C ASN A 122 -16.06 -0.48 -8.22
N ASN A 123 -17.14 0.25 -8.50
CA ASN A 123 -17.91 0.06 -9.74
C ASN A 123 -17.14 0.41 -11.03
N GLN A 124 -15.99 1.06 -10.92
CA GLN A 124 -15.09 1.39 -12.04
C GLN A 124 -13.94 0.37 -12.19
N GLY A 125 -13.94 -0.71 -11.39
CA GLY A 125 -12.88 -1.72 -11.39
C GLY A 125 -11.60 -1.29 -10.65
N GLY A 126 -11.62 -0.18 -9.92
CA GLY A 126 -10.51 0.26 -9.07
C GLY A 126 -10.50 -0.47 -7.72
N LEU A 127 -9.40 -0.28 -6.98
CA LEU A 127 -9.16 -0.87 -5.66
C LEU A 127 -9.15 0.24 -4.59
N PRO A 128 -10.33 0.64 -4.08
CA PRO A 128 -10.48 1.85 -3.25
C PRO A 128 -9.75 1.78 -1.92
N LEU A 129 -9.48 0.59 -1.39
CA LEU A 129 -8.77 0.42 -0.12
C LEU A 129 -7.25 0.25 -0.32
N LEU A 130 -6.79 -0.02 -1.54
CA LEU A 130 -5.37 -0.03 -1.91
C LEU A 130 -4.91 1.37 -2.38
N ALA A 131 -5.79 2.13 -3.02
CA ALA A 131 -5.49 3.44 -3.60
C ALA A 131 -4.81 4.41 -2.60
N PRO A 132 -5.25 4.55 -1.33
CA PRO A 132 -4.60 5.47 -0.37
C PRO A 132 -3.12 5.13 -0.14
N MET A 133 -2.75 3.86 -0.12
CA MET A 133 -1.35 3.47 0.04
C MET A 133 -0.53 3.72 -1.23
N SER A 134 -1.15 3.55 -2.39
CA SER A 134 -0.53 3.92 -3.67
C SER A 134 -0.32 5.43 -3.80
N GLU A 135 -1.26 6.24 -3.31
CA GLU A 135 -1.13 7.71 -3.26
C GLU A 135 0.02 8.14 -2.34
N VAL A 136 0.08 7.57 -1.13
CA VAL A 136 1.16 7.84 -0.18
C VAL A 136 2.51 7.40 -0.75
N ALA A 137 2.60 6.20 -1.32
CA ALA A 137 3.84 5.70 -1.91
C ALA A 137 4.32 6.58 -3.07
N GLY A 138 3.41 6.99 -3.96
CA GLY A 138 3.73 7.91 -5.07
C GLY A 138 4.30 9.24 -4.59
N ARG A 139 3.69 9.85 -3.58
CA ARG A 139 4.17 11.12 -2.99
C ARG A 139 5.51 10.94 -2.28
N MET A 140 5.63 9.85 -1.51
CA MET A 140 6.87 9.55 -0.79
C MET A 140 8.03 9.23 -1.73
N SER A 141 7.79 8.65 -2.91
CA SER A 141 8.84 8.34 -3.88
C SER A 141 9.64 9.58 -4.30
N VAL A 142 8.97 10.72 -4.45
CA VAL A 142 9.62 11.99 -4.80
C VAL A 142 10.33 12.60 -3.58
N GLN A 143 9.74 12.52 -2.40
CA GLN A 143 10.37 12.98 -1.16
C GLN A 143 11.68 12.22 -0.89
N ALA A 144 11.64 10.88 -0.96
CA ALA A 144 12.82 10.04 -0.80
C ALA A 144 13.83 10.24 -1.94
N GLY A 145 13.35 10.31 -3.18
CA GLY A 145 14.20 10.56 -4.35
C GLY A 145 14.96 11.89 -4.27
N ALA A 146 14.27 12.96 -3.89
CA ALA A 146 14.87 14.27 -3.71
C ALA A 146 15.95 14.28 -2.61
N HIS A 147 15.68 13.61 -1.48
CA HIS A 147 16.65 13.49 -0.40
C HIS A 147 17.91 12.72 -0.85
N HIS A 148 17.72 11.61 -1.56
CA HIS A 148 18.85 10.80 -2.00
C HIS A 148 19.62 11.37 -3.21
N LEU A 149 19.13 12.45 -3.84
CA LEU A 149 19.92 13.25 -4.80
C LEU A 149 21.02 14.09 -4.14
N GLU A 150 20.95 14.29 -2.82
CA GLU A 150 21.96 15.03 -2.06
C GLU A 150 23.31 14.28 -2.04
N LYS A 151 24.43 15.02 -2.05
CA LYS A 151 25.78 14.43 -2.06
C LYS A 151 26.04 13.51 -0.87
N ALA A 152 25.58 13.90 0.32
CA ALA A 152 25.74 13.11 1.54
C ALA A 152 25.02 11.76 1.50
N GLN A 153 24.01 11.64 0.64
CA GLN A 153 23.24 10.40 0.44
C GLN A 153 23.74 9.55 -0.76
N GLY A 154 24.85 9.93 -1.37
CA GLY A 154 25.40 9.25 -2.54
C GLY A 154 24.89 9.78 -3.88
N GLY A 155 23.95 10.72 -3.87
CA GLY A 155 23.37 11.34 -5.05
C GLY A 155 24.34 12.27 -5.78
N ARG A 156 23.92 12.75 -6.95
CA ARG A 156 24.73 13.62 -7.80
C ARG A 156 24.79 15.10 -7.36
N GLY A 157 24.08 15.48 -6.30
CA GLY A 157 24.06 16.83 -5.74
C GLY A 157 23.21 17.81 -6.55
N VAL A 158 22.05 17.37 -7.01
CA VAL A 158 21.11 18.16 -7.82
C VAL A 158 19.90 18.51 -6.96
N LEU A 159 19.48 19.76 -6.98
CA LEU A 159 18.25 20.24 -6.34
C LEU A 159 17.07 20.02 -7.29
N LEU A 160 16.01 19.39 -6.80
CA LEU A 160 14.89 18.96 -7.65
C LEU A 160 14.26 20.11 -8.45
N GLY A 161 14.01 21.26 -7.80
CA GLY A 161 13.41 22.44 -8.45
C GLY A 161 14.40 23.40 -9.09
N GLY A 162 15.71 23.13 -9.03
CA GLY A 162 16.72 24.10 -9.46
C GLY A 162 16.70 25.39 -8.63
N VAL A 163 17.34 26.43 -9.15
CA VAL A 163 17.29 27.81 -8.60
C VAL A 163 17.39 28.80 -9.78
N PRO A 164 17.08 30.09 -9.59
CA PRO A 164 17.27 31.08 -10.65
C PRO A 164 18.67 31.01 -11.26
N GLY A 165 18.74 30.76 -12.58
CA GLY A 165 19.98 30.56 -13.32
C GLY A 165 20.47 29.11 -13.41
N VAL A 166 19.85 28.17 -12.70
CA VAL A 166 20.16 26.73 -12.76
C VAL A 166 18.88 25.95 -13.08
N ALA A 167 18.92 25.11 -14.11
CA ALA A 167 17.78 24.28 -14.51
C ALA A 167 17.37 23.29 -13.40
N PRO A 168 16.07 22.94 -13.31
CA PRO A 168 15.59 21.91 -12.41
C PRO A 168 16.11 20.52 -12.80
N ALA A 169 16.05 19.58 -11.85
CA ALA A 169 16.32 18.17 -12.07
C ALA A 169 15.27 17.56 -13.00
N LYS A 170 15.70 16.57 -13.79
CA LYS A 170 14.85 15.78 -14.68
C LYS A 170 14.31 14.56 -13.94
N VAL A 171 12.99 14.48 -13.83
CA VAL A 171 12.27 13.38 -13.17
C VAL A 171 11.53 12.56 -14.21
N LEU A 172 11.88 11.30 -14.32
CA LEU A 172 11.17 10.32 -15.15
C LEU A 172 10.26 9.46 -14.27
N ILE A 173 8.99 9.39 -14.64
CA ILE A 173 8.00 8.53 -13.99
C ILE A 173 7.54 7.48 -15.00
N ILE A 174 7.75 6.21 -14.72
CA ILE A 174 7.36 5.10 -15.58
C ILE A 174 6.11 4.44 -15.00
N GLY A 175 4.97 4.65 -15.67
CA GLY A 175 3.64 4.27 -15.24
C GLY A 175 2.84 5.47 -14.72
N GLY A 176 1.74 5.81 -15.39
CA GLY A 176 0.85 6.94 -15.08
C GLY A 176 -0.35 6.55 -14.21
N GLY A 177 -0.31 5.41 -13.52
CA GLY A 177 -1.36 4.95 -12.59
C GLY A 177 -1.47 5.83 -11.33
N VAL A 178 -2.10 5.32 -10.27
CA VAL A 178 -2.28 6.07 -9.00
C VAL A 178 -0.94 6.50 -8.41
N VAL A 179 0.05 5.59 -8.35
CA VAL A 179 1.40 5.87 -7.85
C VAL A 179 2.07 6.97 -8.69
N GLY A 180 2.13 6.78 -10.01
CA GLY A 180 2.84 7.70 -10.90
C GLY A 180 2.20 9.08 -10.97
N ASP A 181 0.88 9.16 -10.95
CA ASP A 181 0.16 10.44 -10.90
C ASP A 181 0.46 11.22 -9.61
N ASN A 182 0.52 10.54 -8.46
CA ASN A 182 0.86 11.17 -7.21
C ASN A 182 2.35 11.56 -7.12
N ALA A 183 3.24 10.75 -7.71
CA ALA A 183 4.64 11.13 -7.88
C ALA A 183 4.78 12.37 -8.78
N ALA A 184 4.08 12.40 -9.91
CA ALA A 184 4.09 13.56 -10.81
C ALA A 184 3.58 14.82 -10.14
N ALA A 185 2.50 14.73 -9.35
CA ALA A 185 1.96 15.87 -8.61
C ALA A 185 3.00 16.49 -7.65
N MET A 186 3.79 15.65 -6.97
CA MET A 186 4.84 16.15 -6.08
C MET A 186 6.03 16.71 -6.86
N ALA A 187 6.51 16.02 -7.87
CA ALA A 187 7.66 16.46 -8.67
C ALA A 187 7.36 17.79 -9.38
N VAL A 188 6.18 17.92 -9.99
CA VAL A 188 5.71 19.18 -10.59
C VAL A 188 5.57 20.28 -9.54
N GLY A 189 4.99 19.95 -8.36
CA GLY A 189 4.85 20.90 -7.24
C GLY A 189 6.18 21.40 -6.70
N MET A 190 7.25 20.61 -6.77
CA MET A 190 8.62 20.98 -6.42
C MET A 190 9.37 21.71 -7.54
N GLY A 191 8.76 21.89 -8.70
CA GLY A 191 9.35 22.62 -9.83
C GLY A 191 10.32 21.80 -10.70
N ALA A 192 10.28 20.47 -10.64
CA ALA A 192 11.11 19.60 -11.45
C ALA A 192 10.67 19.61 -12.94
N ASP A 193 11.58 19.23 -13.84
CA ASP A 193 11.27 18.91 -15.24
C ASP A 193 10.77 17.45 -15.31
N VAL A 194 9.45 17.27 -15.46
CA VAL A 194 8.79 15.97 -15.28
C VAL A 194 8.38 15.36 -16.62
N THR A 195 8.72 14.10 -16.83
CA THR A 195 8.19 13.27 -17.91
C THR A 195 7.50 12.03 -17.36
N ILE A 196 6.28 11.75 -17.83
CA ILE A 196 5.49 10.56 -17.46
C ILE A 196 5.39 9.66 -18.70
N LEU A 197 5.78 8.40 -18.53
CA LEU A 197 5.61 7.37 -19.55
C LEU A 197 4.46 6.43 -19.17
N ASP A 198 3.53 6.22 -20.10
CA ASP A 198 2.46 5.22 -19.95
C ASP A 198 2.13 4.58 -21.30
N ARG A 199 1.58 3.36 -21.28
CA ARG A 199 1.12 2.65 -22.51
C ARG A 199 -0.34 2.93 -22.84
N SER A 200 -1.11 3.53 -21.93
CA SER A 200 -2.51 3.88 -22.16
C SER A 200 -2.64 5.30 -22.70
N ILE A 201 -3.02 5.43 -23.96
CA ILE A 201 -3.27 6.75 -24.58
C ILE A 201 -4.40 7.50 -23.86
N SER A 202 -5.43 6.80 -23.39
CA SER A 202 -6.50 7.44 -22.61
C SER A 202 -5.95 8.04 -21.33
N ARG A 203 -5.09 7.29 -20.63
CA ARG A 203 -4.45 7.79 -19.39
C ARG A 203 -3.51 8.96 -19.65
N LEU A 204 -2.74 8.91 -20.72
CA LEU A 204 -1.87 10.03 -21.11
C LEU A 204 -2.68 11.31 -21.38
N ARG A 205 -3.86 11.21 -22.03
CA ARG A 205 -4.75 12.37 -22.25
C ARG A 205 -5.28 12.95 -20.93
N GLU A 206 -5.65 12.11 -19.96
CA GLU A 206 -6.08 12.57 -18.64
C GLU A 206 -4.95 13.31 -17.90
N LEU A 207 -3.74 12.77 -17.94
CA LEU A 207 -2.56 13.37 -17.30
C LEU A 207 -2.14 14.67 -18.01
N ASP A 208 -2.16 14.71 -19.32
CA ASP A 208 -1.85 15.90 -20.10
C ASP A 208 -2.82 17.05 -19.77
N ALA A 209 -4.12 16.76 -19.76
CA ALA A 209 -5.15 17.72 -19.34
C ALA A 209 -4.97 18.16 -17.87
N LYS A 210 -4.60 17.25 -16.96
CA LYS A 210 -4.40 17.56 -15.56
C LYS A 210 -3.19 18.47 -15.29
N TYR A 211 -2.09 18.19 -15.98
CA TYR A 211 -0.84 18.92 -15.74
C TYR A 211 -0.66 20.15 -16.63
N GLU A 212 -1.46 20.33 -17.67
CA GLU A 212 -1.49 21.55 -18.51
C GLU A 212 -0.09 21.95 -19.02
N GLY A 213 0.68 20.97 -19.52
CA GLY A 213 2.05 21.15 -20.02
C GLY A 213 3.14 21.24 -18.95
N ARG A 214 2.81 21.17 -17.65
CA ARG A 214 3.81 21.14 -16.56
C ARG A 214 4.50 19.79 -16.39
N ALA A 215 3.98 18.75 -17.02
CA ALA A 215 4.62 17.46 -17.19
C ALA A 215 4.45 17.01 -18.63
N ARG A 216 5.49 16.42 -19.23
CA ARG A 216 5.40 15.78 -20.53
C ARG A 216 4.76 14.40 -20.37
N CYS A 217 3.74 14.11 -21.19
CA CYS A 217 3.07 12.81 -21.22
C CYS A 217 3.46 12.09 -22.51
N VAL A 218 4.25 11.02 -22.42
CA VAL A 218 4.85 10.34 -23.56
C VAL A 218 4.46 8.86 -23.58
N TYR A 219 4.21 8.32 -24.78
CA TYR A 219 3.88 6.90 -24.93
C TYR A 219 5.11 6.02 -24.62
N SER A 220 4.95 5.05 -23.73
CA SER A 220 6.03 4.20 -23.23
C SER A 220 6.43 3.13 -24.26
N THR A 221 7.42 3.44 -25.06
CA THR A 221 8.19 2.47 -25.88
C THR A 221 9.51 2.15 -25.20
N ASN A 222 10.17 1.06 -25.57
CA ASN A 222 11.53 0.77 -25.07
C ASN A 222 12.52 1.89 -25.42
N ALA A 223 12.41 2.48 -26.61
CA ALA A 223 13.25 3.60 -27.01
C ALA A 223 13.01 4.85 -26.16
N ALA A 224 11.74 5.19 -25.87
CA ALA A 224 11.42 6.31 -24.99
C ALA A 224 11.92 6.06 -23.55
N VAL A 225 11.75 4.85 -23.02
CA VAL A 225 12.28 4.51 -21.70
C VAL A 225 13.79 4.69 -21.66
N GLU A 226 14.53 4.20 -22.67
CA GLU A 226 15.99 4.38 -22.75
C GLU A 226 16.38 5.86 -22.85
N GLU A 227 15.77 6.61 -23.77
CA GLU A 227 16.06 8.03 -24.01
C GLU A 227 15.91 8.86 -22.73
N TYR A 228 14.75 8.75 -22.08
CA TYR A 228 14.46 9.56 -20.88
C TYR A 228 15.20 9.07 -19.63
N ALA A 229 15.47 7.76 -19.49
CA ALA A 229 16.23 7.25 -18.35
C ALA A 229 17.69 7.69 -18.37
N LEU A 230 18.34 7.76 -19.55
CA LEU A 230 19.74 8.21 -19.68
C LEU A 230 19.94 9.67 -19.27
N ASP A 231 18.91 10.49 -19.39
CA ASP A 231 18.95 11.93 -19.10
C ASP A 231 18.35 12.27 -17.70
N ALA A 232 17.76 11.30 -17.02
CA ALA A 232 17.08 11.50 -15.74
C ALA A 232 18.06 11.64 -14.57
N ASP A 233 17.72 12.54 -13.63
CA ASP A 233 18.32 12.63 -12.29
C ASP A 233 17.61 11.71 -11.30
N LEU A 234 16.28 11.60 -11.42
CA LEU A 234 15.42 10.75 -10.61
C LEU A 234 14.50 9.93 -11.53
N VAL A 235 14.45 8.62 -11.34
CA VAL A 235 13.48 7.74 -11.99
C VAL A 235 12.58 7.11 -10.93
N VAL A 236 11.27 7.20 -11.13
CA VAL A 236 10.26 6.54 -10.30
C VAL A 236 9.63 5.40 -11.09
N GLY A 237 9.84 4.17 -10.64
CA GLY A 237 9.18 2.98 -11.16
C GLY A 237 7.80 2.80 -10.51
N ALA A 238 6.74 3.06 -11.30
CA ALA A 238 5.36 3.11 -10.82
C ALA A 238 4.41 2.18 -11.59
N VAL A 239 4.94 1.14 -12.22
CA VAL A 239 4.15 0.15 -12.96
C VAL A 239 3.69 -0.94 -12.03
N LEU A 240 2.38 -1.11 -11.91
CA LEU A 240 1.74 -2.18 -11.15
C LEU A 240 0.84 -2.98 -12.10
N ILE A 241 1.03 -4.30 -12.12
CA ILE A 241 0.14 -5.22 -12.83
C ILE A 241 -0.60 -6.03 -11.77
N PRO A 242 -1.93 -5.87 -11.61
CA PRO A 242 -2.68 -6.60 -10.61
C PRO A 242 -2.52 -8.12 -10.78
N GLY A 243 -2.08 -8.79 -9.71
CA GLY A 243 -1.92 -10.26 -9.68
C GLY A 243 -0.72 -10.83 -10.46
N ALA A 244 0.18 -9.99 -10.98
CA ALA A 244 1.37 -10.43 -11.71
C ALA A 244 2.64 -9.71 -11.20
N ALA A 245 3.80 -10.28 -11.52
CA ALA A 245 5.08 -9.63 -11.28
C ALA A 245 5.21 -8.34 -12.13
N ALA A 246 5.87 -7.33 -11.58
CA ALA A 246 6.18 -6.11 -12.32
C ALA A 246 7.09 -6.41 -13.52
N PRO A 247 6.87 -5.76 -14.69
CA PRO A 247 7.76 -5.93 -15.84
C PRO A 247 9.11 -5.28 -15.56
N ARG A 248 10.19 -5.88 -16.05
CA ARG A 248 11.53 -5.28 -15.98
C ARG A 248 11.65 -4.19 -17.04
N LEU A 249 11.67 -2.92 -16.61
CA LEU A 249 11.65 -1.74 -17.49
C LEU A 249 13.04 -1.19 -17.79
N LEU A 250 13.96 -1.26 -16.81
CA LEU A 250 15.36 -0.88 -16.99
C LEU A 250 16.25 -2.11 -16.80
N SER A 251 17.04 -2.43 -17.83
CA SER A 251 18.07 -3.45 -17.73
C SER A 251 19.29 -2.92 -16.96
N ARG A 252 20.10 -3.83 -16.43
CA ARG A 252 21.35 -3.46 -15.76
C ARG A 252 22.29 -2.69 -16.70
N GLU A 253 22.34 -3.08 -18.00
CA GLU A 253 23.15 -2.40 -19.01
C GLU A 253 22.72 -0.94 -19.19
N LEU A 254 21.42 -0.68 -19.24
CA LEU A 254 20.88 0.68 -19.32
C LEU A 254 21.19 1.49 -18.06
N ILE A 255 21.02 0.89 -16.87
CA ILE A 255 21.32 1.54 -15.59
C ILE A 255 22.79 1.94 -15.48
N ALA A 256 23.71 1.10 -15.93
CA ALA A 256 25.15 1.40 -15.98
C ALA A 256 25.53 2.59 -16.88
N ARG A 257 24.63 2.97 -17.81
CA ARG A 257 24.80 4.12 -18.70
C ARG A 257 24.11 5.40 -18.21
N MET A 258 23.33 5.31 -17.13
CA MET A 258 22.64 6.47 -16.54
C MET A 258 23.63 7.48 -15.94
N GLN A 259 23.10 8.63 -15.58
CA GLN A 259 23.88 9.68 -14.91
C GLN A 259 24.41 9.17 -13.55
N LYS A 260 25.71 9.33 -13.29
CA LYS A 260 26.32 8.94 -12.01
C LYS A 260 25.69 9.71 -10.85
N GLY A 261 25.26 8.99 -9.82
CA GLY A 261 24.56 9.53 -8.69
C GLY A 261 23.08 9.85 -8.98
N ALA A 262 22.54 9.42 -10.13
CA ALA A 262 21.09 9.40 -10.34
C ALA A 262 20.42 8.47 -9.33
N VAL A 263 19.14 8.71 -9.06
CA VAL A 263 18.36 7.95 -8.07
C VAL A 263 17.25 7.16 -8.77
N LEU A 264 17.16 5.87 -8.49
CA LEU A 264 16.05 5.01 -8.86
C LEU A 264 15.19 4.75 -7.62
N VAL A 265 13.91 5.06 -7.69
CA VAL A 265 12.92 4.70 -6.67
C VAL A 265 11.97 3.66 -7.25
N ASP A 266 12.04 2.43 -6.75
CA ASP A 266 11.19 1.33 -7.20
C ASP A 266 10.00 1.16 -6.27
N VAL A 267 8.85 1.75 -6.64
CA VAL A 267 7.62 1.62 -5.86
C VAL A 267 6.94 0.26 -6.09
N ALA A 268 7.29 -0.43 -7.18
CA ALA A 268 6.78 -1.77 -7.50
C ALA A 268 7.55 -2.90 -6.80
N ILE A 269 8.43 -2.58 -5.85
CA ILE A 269 9.32 -3.55 -5.22
C ILE A 269 8.58 -4.72 -4.55
N ASP A 270 7.41 -4.49 -3.97
CA ASP A 270 6.57 -5.52 -3.36
C ASP A 270 6.10 -6.59 -4.38
N GLN A 271 6.14 -6.26 -5.68
CA GLN A 271 5.86 -7.18 -6.80
C GLN A 271 7.13 -7.64 -7.54
N GLY A 272 8.27 -7.62 -6.87
CA GLY A 272 9.58 -8.02 -7.38
C GLY A 272 10.37 -6.90 -8.05
N GLY A 273 9.83 -5.68 -8.10
CA GLY A 273 10.48 -4.50 -8.68
C GLY A 273 10.42 -4.43 -10.20
N CYS A 274 10.47 -3.23 -10.74
CA CYS A 274 10.44 -2.97 -12.19
C CYS A 274 11.83 -2.64 -12.81
N PHE A 275 12.91 -2.68 -12.04
CA PHE A 275 14.27 -2.58 -12.53
C PHE A 275 15.01 -3.91 -12.33
N GLU A 276 15.87 -4.26 -13.28
CA GLU A 276 16.60 -5.54 -13.22
C GLU A 276 17.49 -5.64 -11.98
N THR A 277 18.02 -4.53 -11.51
CA THR A 277 18.88 -4.42 -10.33
C THR A 277 18.11 -4.20 -9.01
N SER A 278 16.79 -4.19 -9.03
CA SER A 278 15.98 -3.96 -7.83
C SER A 278 16.08 -5.11 -6.84
N VAL A 279 16.43 -4.78 -5.59
CA VAL A 279 16.44 -5.67 -4.43
C VAL A 279 15.72 -4.96 -3.29
N ALA A 280 14.78 -5.63 -2.65
CA ALA A 280 14.00 -5.05 -1.56
C ALA A 280 14.90 -4.59 -0.41
N THR A 281 14.65 -3.38 0.08
CA THR A 281 15.31 -2.77 1.22
C THR A 281 14.33 -2.47 2.34
N THR A 282 14.83 -1.96 3.46
CA THR A 282 14.03 -1.59 4.63
C THR A 282 14.19 -0.12 4.95
N HIS A 283 13.31 0.44 5.80
CA HIS A 283 13.44 1.83 6.27
C HIS A 283 14.72 2.08 7.07
N GLU A 284 15.32 1.07 7.68
CA GLU A 284 16.58 1.16 8.42
C GLU A 284 17.79 1.31 7.47
N ASN A 285 17.81 0.55 6.37
CA ASN A 285 18.84 0.60 5.34
C ASN A 285 18.18 0.79 3.97
N PRO A 286 17.74 2.03 3.63
CA PRO A 286 16.80 2.27 2.55
C PRO A 286 17.40 2.20 1.15
N THR A 287 18.72 2.34 1.02
CA THR A 287 19.39 2.45 -0.28
C THR A 287 20.61 1.55 -0.42
N TYR A 288 20.96 1.28 -1.65
CA TYR A 288 22.23 0.70 -2.08
C TYR A 288 22.63 1.30 -3.44
N VAL A 289 23.87 1.08 -3.85
CA VAL A 289 24.40 1.62 -5.12
C VAL A 289 24.78 0.47 -6.04
N VAL A 290 24.35 0.55 -7.30
CA VAL A 290 24.75 -0.33 -8.39
C VAL A 290 25.17 0.53 -9.58
N ASP A 291 26.35 0.29 -10.13
CA ASP A 291 26.89 1.01 -11.29
C ASP A 291 26.82 2.55 -11.14
N ASP A 292 27.21 3.06 -9.97
CA ASP A 292 27.16 4.49 -9.59
C ASP A 292 25.75 5.10 -9.52
N VAL A 293 24.68 4.31 -9.55
CA VAL A 293 23.29 4.74 -9.42
C VAL A 293 22.69 4.32 -8.07
N VAL A 294 22.07 5.26 -7.36
CA VAL A 294 21.47 5.01 -6.05
C VAL A 294 20.09 4.37 -6.23
N HIS A 295 19.86 3.26 -5.54
CA HIS A 295 18.59 2.53 -5.56
C HIS A 295 17.88 2.67 -4.22
N TYR A 296 16.65 3.17 -4.23
CA TYR A 296 15.72 3.19 -3.11
C TYR A 296 14.59 2.20 -3.41
N CYS A 297 14.61 1.06 -2.76
CA CYS A 297 13.69 -0.06 -3.00
C CYS A 297 13.03 -0.53 -1.71
N VAL A 298 12.59 0.41 -0.86
CA VAL A 298 12.00 0.09 0.44
C VAL A 298 10.64 -0.57 0.27
N ALA A 299 10.54 -1.81 0.72
CA ALA A 299 9.25 -2.49 0.83
C ALA A 299 8.38 -1.77 1.89
N ASN A 300 7.07 -1.66 1.62
CA ASN A 300 6.16 -0.95 2.51
C ASN A 300 6.50 0.54 2.71
N MET A 301 6.82 1.26 1.63
CA MET A 301 7.10 2.72 1.68
C MET A 301 6.12 3.53 2.54
N PRO A 302 4.78 3.30 2.47
CA PRO A 302 3.81 4.05 3.30
C PRO A 302 4.03 3.91 4.82
N GLY A 303 4.65 2.84 5.27
CA GLY A 303 5.02 2.63 6.69
C GLY A 303 5.97 3.69 7.22
N GLY A 304 6.82 4.27 6.38
CA GLY A 304 7.74 5.34 6.75
C GLY A 304 7.08 6.68 7.07
N VAL A 305 5.83 6.88 6.65
CA VAL A 305 5.00 8.05 6.97
C VAL A 305 3.70 7.61 7.63
N ALA A 306 3.83 6.80 8.66
CA ALA A 306 2.78 6.01 9.27
C ALA A 306 1.57 6.82 9.73
N ARG A 307 1.75 8.07 10.23
CA ARG A 307 0.65 8.94 10.64
C ARG A 307 -0.23 9.31 9.43
N THR A 308 0.37 9.80 8.35
CA THR A 308 -0.35 10.13 7.11
C THR A 308 -1.03 8.89 6.52
N ALA A 309 -0.29 7.78 6.45
CA ALA A 309 -0.78 6.53 5.90
C ALA A 309 -1.96 5.96 6.70
N THR A 310 -1.92 6.02 8.04
CA THR A 310 -3.03 5.60 8.90
C THR A 310 -4.28 6.42 8.63
N MET A 311 -4.17 7.75 8.59
CA MET A 311 -5.32 8.63 8.37
C MET A 311 -5.92 8.41 6.98
N ALA A 312 -5.09 8.32 5.94
CA ALA A 312 -5.54 8.06 4.57
C ALA A 312 -6.25 6.69 4.45
N LEU A 313 -5.67 5.65 5.05
CA LEU A 313 -6.27 4.31 5.04
C LEU A 313 -7.59 4.29 5.81
N ASN A 314 -7.65 4.84 7.01
CA ASN A 314 -8.87 4.87 7.82
C ASN A 314 -10.03 5.61 7.13
N ASN A 315 -9.75 6.71 6.43
CA ASN A 315 -10.79 7.41 5.66
C ASN A 315 -11.43 6.51 4.60
N ALA A 316 -10.67 5.60 4.01
CA ALA A 316 -11.17 4.66 3.00
C ALA A 316 -11.82 3.41 3.62
N THR A 317 -11.24 2.87 4.70
CA THR A 317 -11.68 1.59 5.29
C THR A 317 -12.87 1.73 6.24
N LEU A 318 -13.04 2.88 6.89
CA LEU A 318 -14.07 3.10 7.91
C LEU A 318 -15.51 2.81 7.44
N PRO A 319 -15.95 3.24 6.24
CA PRO A 319 -17.32 2.92 5.79
C PRO A 319 -17.59 1.42 5.72
N TYR A 320 -16.62 0.64 5.29
CA TYR A 320 -16.71 -0.82 5.20
C TYR A 320 -16.58 -1.47 6.58
N ALA A 321 -15.72 -0.95 7.47
CA ALA A 321 -15.62 -1.40 8.85
C ALA A 321 -16.96 -1.23 9.58
N ILE A 322 -17.65 -0.11 9.37
CA ILE A 322 -18.98 0.14 9.92
C ILE A 322 -19.99 -0.86 9.35
N ALA A 323 -20.03 -1.04 8.04
CA ALA A 323 -20.94 -1.99 7.41
C ALA A 323 -20.77 -3.42 7.92
N LEU A 324 -19.51 -3.86 8.07
CA LEU A 324 -19.16 -5.16 8.66
C LEU A 324 -19.53 -5.24 10.15
N ALA A 325 -19.37 -4.15 10.90
CA ALA A 325 -19.74 -4.12 12.33
C ALA A 325 -21.25 -4.12 12.53
N ASP A 326 -22.03 -3.45 11.68
CA ASP A 326 -23.50 -3.43 11.74
C ASP A 326 -24.11 -4.80 11.44
N ASP A 327 -23.73 -5.41 10.31
CA ASP A 327 -24.22 -6.74 9.90
C ASP A 327 -23.27 -7.35 8.84
N PRO A 328 -22.28 -8.14 9.23
CA PRO A 328 -21.21 -8.59 8.33
C PRO A 328 -21.70 -9.43 7.16
N ILE A 329 -22.64 -10.34 7.40
CA ILE A 329 -23.11 -11.23 6.36
C ILE A 329 -23.96 -10.48 5.34
N ASN A 330 -24.89 -9.63 5.81
CA ASN A 330 -25.69 -8.82 4.90
C ASN A 330 -24.85 -7.75 4.17
N ALA A 331 -23.83 -7.18 4.80
CA ALA A 331 -22.91 -6.24 4.14
C ALA A 331 -22.20 -6.92 2.95
N LEU A 332 -21.68 -8.12 3.16
CA LEU A 332 -21.02 -8.93 2.11
C LEU A 332 -21.99 -9.39 1.02
N PHE A 333 -23.27 -9.65 1.34
CA PHE A 333 -24.27 -10.01 0.33
C PHE A 333 -24.74 -8.82 -0.52
N ARG A 334 -24.92 -7.66 0.10
CA ARG A 334 -25.49 -6.47 -0.55
C ARG A 334 -24.49 -5.72 -1.41
N ASP A 335 -23.24 -5.68 -0.96
CA ASP A 335 -22.17 -4.99 -1.67
C ASP A 335 -21.21 -5.99 -2.31
N LYS A 336 -21.37 -6.17 -3.63
CA LYS A 336 -20.51 -7.05 -4.42
C LYS A 336 -19.05 -6.58 -4.46
N ASN A 337 -18.81 -5.30 -4.32
CA ASN A 337 -17.46 -4.75 -4.27
C ASN A 337 -16.77 -5.12 -2.95
N LEU A 338 -17.48 -5.00 -1.82
CA LEU A 338 -17.01 -5.49 -0.52
C LEU A 338 -16.85 -7.02 -0.51
N GLN A 339 -17.79 -7.74 -1.14
CA GLN A 339 -17.74 -9.21 -1.25
C GLN A 339 -16.47 -9.69 -1.95
N ASN A 340 -15.94 -8.95 -2.93
CA ASN A 340 -14.66 -9.24 -3.57
C ASN A 340 -13.48 -9.18 -2.58
N GLY A 341 -13.65 -8.51 -1.44
CA GLY A 341 -12.73 -8.53 -0.31
C GLY A 341 -12.69 -9.87 0.44
N LEU A 342 -13.73 -10.69 0.35
CA LEU A 342 -13.80 -11.95 1.07
C LEU A 342 -12.83 -12.99 0.47
N ASN A 343 -11.73 -13.25 1.15
CA ASN A 343 -10.68 -14.16 0.67
C ASN A 343 -10.73 -15.54 1.35
N VAL A 344 -11.14 -15.59 2.62
CA VAL A 344 -11.36 -16.85 3.35
C VAL A 344 -12.68 -16.74 4.12
N HIS A 345 -13.50 -17.79 4.08
CA HIS A 345 -14.74 -17.88 4.84
C HIS A 345 -14.89 -19.27 5.46
N LYS A 346 -14.79 -19.33 6.79
CA LYS A 346 -14.99 -20.57 7.57
C LYS A 346 -14.25 -21.78 6.98
N GLY A 347 -12.96 -21.64 6.71
CA GLY A 347 -12.11 -22.71 6.20
C GLY A 347 -12.13 -22.90 4.67
N LYS A 348 -12.86 -22.07 3.91
CA LYS A 348 -12.93 -22.11 2.45
C LYS A 348 -12.20 -20.92 1.84
N VAL A 349 -11.42 -21.14 0.78
CA VAL A 349 -10.79 -20.07 0.00
C VAL A 349 -11.80 -19.53 -1.02
N THR A 350 -12.12 -18.25 -0.92
CA THR A 350 -13.17 -17.59 -1.69
C THR A 350 -12.66 -16.56 -2.70
N TYR A 351 -11.35 -16.42 -2.81
CA TYR A 351 -10.71 -15.57 -3.82
C TYR A 351 -9.94 -16.43 -4.82
N LYS A 352 -10.39 -16.39 -6.09
CA LYS A 352 -9.92 -17.32 -7.13
C LYS A 352 -8.43 -17.27 -7.35
N ALA A 353 -7.81 -16.08 -7.37
CA ALA A 353 -6.38 -15.96 -7.60
C ALA A 353 -5.53 -16.62 -6.50
N VAL A 354 -5.99 -16.60 -5.25
CA VAL A 354 -5.33 -17.30 -4.12
C VAL A 354 -5.50 -18.81 -4.27
N ALA A 355 -6.71 -19.26 -4.60
CA ALA A 355 -6.98 -20.68 -4.82
C ALA A 355 -6.11 -21.26 -5.95
N ASP A 356 -6.03 -20.58 -7.09
CA ASP A 356 -5.21 -20.97 -8.25
C ASP A 356 -3.71 -20.98 -7.91
N ALA A 357 -3.22 -19.96 -7.19
CA ALA A 357 -1.81 -19.83 -6.86
C ALA A 357 -1.32 -20.89 -5.86
N LEU A 358 -2.17 -21.31 -4.92
CA LEU A 358 -1.80 -22.19 -3.80
C LEU A 358 -2.42 -23.59 -3.89
N GLY A 359 -3.22 -23.87 -4.93
CA GLY A 359 -3.82 -25.18 -5.15
C GLY A 359 -4.99 -25.52 -4.21
N TYR A 360 -5.66 -24.50 -3.66
CA TYR A 360 -6.86 -24.71 -2.85
C TYR A 360 -8.11 -24.91 -3.74
N PRO A 361 -9.11 -25.67 -3.27
CA PRO A 361 -10.43 -25.65 -3.86
C PRO A 361 -11.04 -24.23 -3.79
N TYR A 362 -11.41 -23.67 -4.93
CA TYR A 362 -12.12 -22.39 -4.97
C TYR A 362 -13.61 -22.59 -4.67
N VAL A 363 -14.16 -21.78 -3.78
CA VAL A 363 -15.59 -21.70 -3.49
C VAL A 363 -16.04 -20.26 -3.74
N ALA A 364 -17.06 -20.07 -4.58
CA ALA A 364 -17.56 -18.71 -4.83
C ALA A 364 -18.06 -18.06 -3.53
N ALA A 365 -17.79 -16.78 -3.34
CA ALA A 365 -18.15 -16.05 -2.13
C ALA A 365 -19.66 -16.13 -1.82
N ASP A 366 -20.51 -16.05 -2.86
CA ASP A 366 -21.97 -16.21 -2.73
C ASP A 366 -22.39 -17.59 -2.18
N GLU A 367 -21.65 -18.64 -2.53
CA GLU A 367 -21.91 -20.00 -2.03
C GLU A 367 -21.39 -20.16 -0.61
N ALA A 368 -20.20 -19.63 -0.34
CA ALA A 368 -19.58 -19.70 0.97
C ALA A 368 -20.41 -18.96 2.05
N LEU A 369 -20.99 -17.82 1.70
CA LEU A 369 -21.83 -17.03 2.62
C LEU A 369 -23.19 -17.67 2.94
N LYS A 370 -23.67 -18.64 2.12
CA LYS A 370 -24.94 -19.36 2.35
C LYS A 370 -24.76 -20.59 3.25
N ALA A 371 -23.51 -21.01 3.46
CA ALA A 371 -23.13 -22.17 4.27
C ALA A 371 -22.79 -21.78 5.72
#